data_0deae3ee74b90ff336d466f0046d8d8f
#
_entry.id   0deae3ee74b90ff336d466f0046d8d8f
#
_cell.length_a   1.000
_cell.length_b   1.000
_cell.length_c   1.000
_cell.angle_alpha   90.00
_cell.angle_beta   90.00
_cell.angle_gamma   90.00
#
_symmetry.space_group_name_H-M   'P 1'
#
loop_
_entity.id
_entity.type
_entity.pdbx_description
1 polymer ?
#
loop_
_entity_poly.entity_id
_entity_poly.type
_entity_poly.pdbx_seq_one_letter_code
_entity_poly.pdbx_strand_id
1 'polypeptide(L)'
;MLFTDEGKSEKPFPYLLVNLVLVDLRSSFPNLLGQLNSPEYESISTRLASAFDVVSAFIGFLVRFLEYESAENSISSLMMAPDLLFKLRQSIAETLSLAIEYLRDRWDAAEAGAMGLHPDARLGAANTSRGSHFTLAWDSKIDRASQDPLILAAVRALAIWLREDENDMLRMEAAGLTDMLMDLYRSSTEDGARLDFRSPVLVALEGTTALEDGAASLLDHNGWEVLTQDLLAILRSSSSASSEDEAARGIEIVRVLIPTVERESPGSREAWMAVVTAVAAWDVPDAEQPPVVCEFQVAVLQLVTALMENTHSGMQRRYVHSISAVLGIVEQLMDKIVKIHDEALEDSLRDVESTLSGLR
;
A
#
# COMPACT_ATOMS: atom_id res chain seq x y z
N MET A 1 -6.01 20.18 -15.54
CA MET A 1 -6.83 20.19 -16.79
C MET A 1 -6.20 19.39 -17.94
N LEU A 2 -5.38 18.38 -17.67
CA LEU A 2 -4.78 17.50 -18.71
C LEU A 2 -5.78 16.49 -19.30
N PHE A 3 -6.90 16.22 -18.60
CA PHE A 3 -7.84 15.16 -18.96
C PHE A 3 -9.24 15.66 -19.35
N THR A 4 -9.39 16.96 -19.56
CA THR A 4 -10.61 17.56 -20.08
C THR A 4 -10.42 17.91 -21.57
N ASP A 5 -11.35 17.46 -22.41
CA ASP A 5 -11.36 17.75 -23.85
C ASP A 5 -12.64 18.49 -24.22
N GLU A 6 -12.52 19.60 -24.95
CA GLU A 6 -13.65 20.37 -25.50
C GLU A 6 -13.96 19.98 -26.97
N GLY A 7 -13.27 18.96 -27.50
CA GLY A 7 -13.33 18.56 -28.92
C GLY A 7 -14.42 17.53 -29.23
N LYS A 8 -15.02 17.62 -30.41
CA LYS A 8 -15.97 16.63 -30.97
C LYS A 8 -15.23 15.44 -31.65
N SER A 9 -14.15 14.93 -31.07
CA SER A 9 -13.41 13.81 -31.66
C SER A 9 -14.05 12.46 -31.24
N GLU A 10 -14.05 11.47 -32.15
CA GLU A 10 -14.44 10.09 -31.83
C GLU A 10 -13.58 9.47 -30.70
N LYS A 11 -12.34 9.95 -30.56
CA LYS A 11 -11.39 9.53 -29.49
C LYS A 11 -10.91 10.77 -28.76
N PRO A 12 -11.35 11.00 -27.52
CA PRO A 12 -10.94 12.14 -26.70
C PRO A 12 -9.43 12.16 -26.47
N PHE A 13 -8.85 13.35 -26.35
CA PHE A 13 -7.42 13.52 -26.07
C PHE A 13 -6.92 12.73 -24.84
N PRO A 14 -7.64 12.70 -23.69
CA PRO A 14 -7.23 11.90 -22.54
C PRO A 14 -7.06 10.41 -22.85
N TYR A 15 -7.98 9.82 -23.63
CA TYR A 15 -7.87 8.44 -24.09
C TYR A 15 -6.60 8.20 -24.90
N LEU A 16 -6.32 9.08 -25.87
CA LEU A 16 -5.14 8.94 -26.74
C LEU A 16 -3.85 9.10 -25.96
N LEU A 17 -3.79 10.08 -25.05
CA LEU A 17 -2.64 10.34 -24.19
C LEU A 17 -2.32 9.13 -23.31
N VAL A 18 -3.30 8.65 -22.54
CA VAL A 18 -3.10 7.53 -21.62
C VAL A 18 -2.75 6.26 -22.39
N ASN A 19 -3.44 5.98 -23.50
CA ASN A 19 -3.14 4.81 -24.32
C ASN A 19 -1.71 4.85 -24.91
N LEU A 20 -1.23 6.02 -25.33
CA LEU A 20 0.15 6.20 -25.80
C LEU A 20 1.17 5.93 -24.68
N VAL A 21 0.91 6.44 -23.48
CA VAL A 21 1.74 6.20 -22.29
C VAL A 21 1.79 4.71 -21.94
N LEU A 22 0.65 4.02 -21.96
CA LEU A 22 0.59 2.57 -21.70
C LEU A 22 1.33 1.76 -22.77
N VAL A 23 1.28 2.17 -24.04
CA VAL A 23 2.07 1.53 -25.12
C VAL A 23 3.57 1.72 -24.89
N ASP A 24 4.01 2.91 -24.47
CA ASP A 24 5.42 3.19 -24.16
C ASP A 24 5.91 2.33 -22.99
N LEU A 25 5.15 2.23 -21.91
CA LEU A 25 5.46 1.35 -20.76
C LEU A 25 5.61 -0.10 -21.22
N ARG A 26 4.59 -0.67 -21.88
CA ARG A 26 4.60 -2.07 -22.33
C ARG A 26 5.73 -2.40 -23.30
N SER A 27 6.09 -1.48 -24.17
CA SER A 27 7.20 -1.69 -25.12
C SER A 27 8.58 -1.61 -24.47
N SER A 28 8.70 -0.92 -23.33
CA SER A 28 9.98 -0.69 -22.65
C SER A 28 10.34 -1.81 -21.68
N PHE A 29 9.38 -2.38 -20.94
CA PHE A 29 9.63 -3.37 -19.89
C PHE A 29 10.44 -4.59 -20.33
N PRO A 30 10.16 -5.27 -21.47
CA PRO A 30 10.85 -6.51 -21.83
C PRO A 30 12.37 -6.37 -21.95
N ASN A 31 12.88 -5.17 -22.23
CA ASN A 31 14.30 -4.91 -22.43
C ASN A 31 14.95 -4.15 -21.26
N LEU A 32 14.16 -3.68 -20.30
CA LEU A 32 14.60 -2.71 -19.31
C LEU A 32 15.62 -3.31 -18.33
N LEU A 33 15.40 -4.55 -17.90
CA LEU A 33 16.30 -5.25 -16.99
C LEU A 33 17.69 -5.45 -17.59
N GLY A 34 17.76 -5.71 -18.90
CA GLY A 34 19.03 -5.81 -19.63
C GLY A 34 19.80 -4.48 -19.72
N GLN A 35 19.13 -3.37 -19.49
CA GLN A 35 19.70 -2.02 -19.60
C GLN A 35 20.16 -1.42 -18.26
N LEU A 36 19.97 -2.10 -17.13
CA LEU A 36 20.31 -1.59 -15.80
C LEU A 36 21.76 -1.09 -15.68
N ASN A 37 22.70 -1.70 -16.41
CA ASN A 37 24.11 -1.30 -16.44
C ASN A 37 24.43 -0.30 -17.57
N SER A 38 23.45 0.07 -18.41
CA SER A 38 23.62 1.05 -19.46
C SER A 38 23.61 2.48 -18.90
N PRO A 39 24.47 3.39 -19.42
CA PRO A 39 24.39 4.81 -19.06
C PRO A 39 23.05 5.46 -19.44
N GLU A 40 22.28 4.84 -20.32
CA GLU A 40 20.97 5.31 -20.76
C GLU A 40 19.86 4.97 -19.78
N TYR A 41 20.09 4.02 -18.84
CA TYR A 41 19.08 3.55 -17.88
C TYR A 41 18.47 4.71 -17.08
N GLU A 42 19.27 5.64 -16.57
CA GLU A 42 18.77 6.76 -15.76
C GLU A 42 17.76 7.63 -16.54
N SER A 43 18.03 7.88 -17.82
CA SER A 43 17.11 8.63 -18.69
C SER A 43 15.83 7.86 -18.98
N ILE A 44 15.94 6.55 -19.21
CA ILE A 44 14.80 5.68 -19.49
C ILE A 44 13.93 5.52 -18.23
N SER A 45 14.55 5.24 -17.09
CA SER A 45 13.88 5.10 -15.79
C SER A 45 13.12 6.36 -15.41
N THR A 46 13.72 7.55 -15.59
CA THR A 46 13.05 8.85 -15.35
C THR A 46 11.83 9.05 -16.25
N ARG A 47 11.96 8.71 -17.54
CA ARG A 47 10.85 8.80 -18.49
C ARG A 47 9.71 7.86 -18.13
N LEU A 48 10.01 6.61 -17.77
CA LEU A 48 9.00 5.62 -17.38
C LEU A 48 8.37 5.95 -16.03
N ALA A 49 9.13 6.50 -15.09
CA ALA A 49 8.57 7.03 -13.83
C ALA A 49 7.54 8.13 -14.11
N SER A 50 7.86 9.07 -14.99
CA SER A 50 6.92 10.12 -15.41
C SER A 50 5.69 9.55 -16.13
N ALA A 51 5.85 8.47 -16.90
CA ALA A 51 4.75 7.75 -17.53
C ALA A 51 3.79 7.15 -16.48
N PHE A 52 4.31 6.51 -15.43
CA PHE A 52 3.50 6.02 -14.31
C PHE A 52 2.83 7.15 -13.52
N ASP A 53 3.48 8.29 -13.34
CA ASP A 53 2.85 9.46 -12.70
C ASP A 53 1.65 9.97 -13.51
N VAL A 54 1.71 9.94 -14.86
CA VAL A 54 0.56 10.27 -15.71
C VAL A 54 -0.56 9.24 -15.54
N VAL A 55 -0.25 7.94 -15.49
CA VAL A 55 -1.25 6.87 -15.24
C VAL A 55 -1.89 7.06 -13.87
N SER A 56 -1.11 7.29 -12.82
CA SER A 56 -1.60 7.52 -11.45
C SER A 56 -2.50 8.75 -11.38
N ALA A 57 -2.10 9.85 -12.02
CA ALA A 57 -2.89 11.08 -12.10
C ALA A 57 -4.22 10.86 -12.84
N PHE A 58 -4.21 10.03 -13.89
CA PHE A 58 -5.43 9.69 -14.63
C PHE A 58 -6.38 8.83 -13.79
N ILE A 59 -5.88 7.81 -13.09
CA ILE A 59 -6.69 6.99 -12.17
C ILE A 59 -7.31 7.87 -11.09
N GLY A 60 -6.52 8.71 -10.42
CA GLY A 60 -7.02 9.63 -9.41
C GLY A 60 -8.00 10.69 -9.95
N PHE A 61 -7.91 11.05 -11.23
CA PHE A 61 -8.91 11.87 -11.90
C PHE A 61 -10.23 11.12 -12.07
N LEU A 62 -10.19 9.86 -12.52
CA LEU A 62 -11.38 9.02 -12.69
C LEU A 62 -12.11 8.79 -11.38
N VAL A 63 -11.38 8.45 -10.32
CA VAL A 63 -11.96 8.22 -8.98
C VAL A 63 -12.71 9.47 -8.50
N ARG A 64 -12.04 10.62 -8.48
CA ARG A 64 -12.67 11.87 -8.08
C ARG A 64 -13.88 12.25 -8.93
N PHE A 65 -13.80 11.98 -10.23
CA PHE A 65 -14.90 12.26 -11.13
C PHE A 65 -16.12 11.39 -10.80
N LEU A 66 -15.94 10.09 -10.53
CA LEU A 66 -17.02 9.16 -10.17
C LEU A 66 -17.63 9.48 -8.80
N GLU A 67 -16.83 9.92 -7.84
CA GLU A 67 -17.33 10.38 -6.52
C GLU A 67 -18.21 11.63 -6.65
N TYR A 68 -17.82 12.59 -7.47
CA TYR A 68 -18.59 13.82 -7.70
C TYR A 68 -19.93 13.55 -8.41
N GLU A 69 -19.97 12.62 -9.38
CA GLU A 69 -21.21 12.29 -10.11
C GLU A 69 -22.21 11.50 -9.28
N SER A 70 -21.78 10.69 -8.32
CA SER A 70 -22.68 10.02 -7.39
C SER A 70 -23.49 11.01 -6.54
N ALA A 71 -23.01 12.26 -6.36
CA ALA A 71 -23.70 13.32 -5.62
C ALA A 71 -24.70 14.13 -6.49
N GLU A 72 -24.58 14.20 -7.80
CA GLU A 72 -25.34 15.13 -8.66
C GLU A 72 -26.02 14.51 -9.88
N ASN A 73 -26.41 13.24 -9.95
CA ASN A 73 -27.23 12.61 -11.01
C ASN A 73 -26.89 13.00 -12.48
N SER A 74 -25.68 13.41 -12.80
CA SER A 74 -25.29 13.94 -14.12
C SER A 74 -24.23 13.07 -14.80
N ILE A 75 -24.62 11.87 -15.28
CA ILE A 75 -23.75 10.95 -16.05
C ILE A 75 -23.26 11.55 -17.41
N SER A 76 -23.68 12.76 -17.76
CA SER A 76 -23.48 13.33 -19.11
C SER A 76 -22.16 14.10 -19.29
N SER A 77 -21.30 14.22 -18.29
CA SER A 77 -20.07 15.02 -18.39
C SER A 77 -18.77 14.23 -18.56
N LEU A 78 -18.78 12.88 -18.45
CA LEU A 78 -17.60 12.09 -18.79
C LEU A 78 -17.39 12.18 -20.31
N MET A 79 -16.40 12.93 -20.72
CA MET A 79 -16.09 13.15 -22.15
C MET A 79 -15.57 11.88 -22.86
N MET A 80 -15.72 10.70 -22.24
CA MET A 80 -15.22 9.44 -22.77
C MET A 80 -16.33 8.38 -22.80
N ALA A 81 -16.54 7.73 -23.94
CA ALA A 81 -17.51 6.66 -24.08
C ALA A 81 -17.17 5.47 -23.18
N PRO A 82 -18.16 4.77 -22.59
CA PRO A 82 -17.93 3.63 -21.69
C PRO A 82 -17.04 2.53 -22.29
N ASP A 83 -17.18 2.27 -23.58
CA ASP A 83 -16.34 1.29 -24.29
C ASP A 83 -14.85 1.67 -24.32
N LEU A 84 -14.54 2.96 -24.36
CA LEU A 84 -13.16 3.44 -24.31
C LEU A 84 -12.58 3.36 -22.90
N LEU A 85 -13.41 3.62 -21.87
CA LEU A 85 -13.02 3.43 -20.47
C LEU A 85 -12.74 1.96 -20.18
N PHE A 86 -13.58 1.06 -20.64
CA PHE A 86 -13.37 -0.38 -20.48
C PHE A 86 -12.06 -0.84 -21.13
N LYS A 87 -11.76 -0.37 -22.35
CA LYS A 87 -10.48 -0.66 -23.02
C LYS A 87 -9.28 -0.09 -22.26
N LEU A 88 -9.39 1.11 -21.70
CA LEU A 88 -8.32 1.67 -20.86
C LEU A 88 -8.13 0.86 -19.58
N ARG A 89 -9.21 0.50 -18.89
CA ARG A 89 -9.15 -0.36 -17.70
C ARG A 89 -8.38 -1.64 -18.00
N GLN A 90 -8.72 -2.34 -19.08
CA GLN A 90 -8.00 -3.55 -19.50
C GLN A 90 -6.53 -3.26 -19.82
N SER A 91 -6.25 -2.22 -20.60
CA SER A 91 -4.88 -1.84 -20.95
C SER A 91 -4.03 -1.43 -19.75
N ILE A 92 -4.61 -0.76 -18.74
CA ILE A 92 -3.93 -0.44 -17.49
C ILE A 92 -3.62 -1.73 -16.72
N ALA A 93 -4.58 -2.64 -16.55
CA ALA A 93 -4.37 -3.90 -15.86
C ALA A 93 -3.26 -4.74 -16.52
N GLU A 94 -3.28 -4.88 -17.85
CA GLU A 94 -2.22 -5.57 -18.62
C GLU A 94 -0.85 -4.91 -18.44
N THR A 95 -0.80 -3.57 -18.39
CA THR A 95 0.47 -2.84 -18.19
C THR A 95 0.99 -3.02 -16.77
N LEU A 96 0.10 -3.03 -15.76
CA LEU A 96 0.47 -3.26 -14.37
C LEU A 96 0.91 -4.70 -14.12
N SER A 97 0.33 -5.70 -14.79
CA SER A 97 0.80 -7.09 -14.74
C SER A 97 2.25 -7.20 -15.25
N LEU A 98 2.59 -6.54 -16.37
CA LEU A 98 3.98 -6.47 -16.85
C LEU A 98 4.90 -5.69 -15.90
N ALA A 99 4.37 -4.67 -15.22
CA ALA A 99 5.12 -3.94 -14.22
C ALA A 99 5.43 -4.81 -12.99
N ILE A 100 4.48 -5.63 -12.53
CA ILE A 100 4.69 -6.61 -11.46
C ILE A 100 5.78 -7.60 -11.82
N GLU A 101 5.74 -8.16 -13.04
CA GLU A 101 6.79 -9.06 -13.53
C GLU A 101 8.18 -8.37 -13.51
N TYR A 102 8.26 -7.14 -14.03
CA TYR A 102 9.49 -6.36 -13.99
C TYR A 102 9.97 -6.07 -12.56
N LEU A 103 9.08 -5.67 -11.66
CA LEU A 103 9.42 -5.37 -10.26
C LEU A 103 10.00 -6.60 -9.55
N ARG A 104 9.39 -7.78 -9.76
CA ARG A 104 9.87 -9.05 -9.23
C ARG A 104 11.27 -9.38 -9.76
N ASP A 105 11.42 -9.40 -11.07
CA ASP A 105 12.71 -9.68 -11.71
C ASP A 105 13.79 -8.68 -11.27
N ARG A 106 13.43 -7.43 -11.10
CA ARG A 106 14.32 -6.35 -10.67
C ARG A 106 14.75 -6.52 -9.22
N TRP A 107 13.82 -6.96 -8.37
CA TRP A 107 14.07 -7.25 -6.97
C TRP A 107 14.95 -8.50 -6.80
N ASP A 108 14.63 -9.59 -7.47
CA ASP A 108 15.43 -10.81 -7.48
C ASP A 108 16.87 -10.56 -7.94
N ALA A 109 17.05 -9.70 -8.92
CA ALA A 109 18.38 -9.29 -9.37
C ALA A 109 19.13 -8.49 -8.31
N ALA A 110 18.45 -7.62 -7.53
CA ALA A 110 19.05 -6.86 -6.44
C ALA A 110 19.46 -7.77 -5.28
N GLU A 111 18.58 -8.69 -4.88
CA GLU A 111 18.87 -9.69 -3.83
C GLU A 111 20.01 -10.63 -4.22
N ALA A 112 20.13 -10.97 -5.48
CA ALA A 112 21.28 -11.74 -6.01
C ALA A 112 22.59 -10.93 -6.06
N GLY A 113 22.59 -9.65 -5.63
CA GLY A 113 23.76 -8.77 -5.66
C GLY A 113 24.12 -8.23 -7.04
N ALA A 114 23.19 -8.29 -8.01
CA ALA A 114 23.41 -7.84 -9.38
C ALA A 114 22.78 -6.46 -9.63
N MET A 115 23.53 -5.55 -10.25
CA MET A 115 22.93 -4.33 -10.85
C MET A 115 22.15 -4.62 -12.12
N GLY A 116 21.66 -5.81 -12.27
CA GLY A 116 20.99 -6.36 -13.42
C GLY A 116 21.74 -7.56 -13.99
N LEU A 117 20.98 -8.49 -14.54
CA LEU A 117 21.53 -9.65 -15.20
C LEU A 117 22.30 -9.18 -16.45
N HIS A 118 23.59 -9.49 -16.52
CA HIS A 118 24.36 -9.29 -17.75
C HIS A 118 23.62 -9.98 -18.92
N PRO A 119 23.54 -9.35 -20.11
CA PRO A 119 22.85 -9.95 -21.26
C PRO A 119 23.24 -11.40 -21.52
N ASP A 120 24.51 -11.74 -21.33
CA ASP A 120 25.02 -13.11 -21.52
C ASP A 120 24.53 -14.10 -20.45
N ALA A 121 24.20 -13.65 -19.25
CA ALA A 121 23.62 -14.50 -18.21
C ALA A 121 22.15 -14.87 -18.51
N ARG A 122 21.44 -14.00 -19.23
CA ARG A 122 20.07 -14.25 -19.69
C ARG A 122 19.99 -15.13 -20.93
N LEU A 123 20.97 -15.03 -21.83
CA LEU A 123 20.97 -15.73 -23.10
C LEU A 123 21.30 -17.24 -22.98
N GLY A 124 21.47 -17.74 -21.75
CA GLY A 124 21.74 -19.15 -21.52
C GLY A 124 23.12 -19.60 -21.99
N ALA A 125 23.49 -20.76 -21.56
CA ALA A 125 24.79 -21.41 -21.56
C ALA A 125 25.71 -21.39 -22.80
N ALA A 126 25.40 -20.70 -23.88
CA ALA A 126 26.25 -20.71 -25.09
C ALA A 126 27.63 -20.09 -24.87
N ASN A 127 27.81 -19.24 -23.84
CA ASN A 127 29.06 -18.55 -23.55
C ASN A 127 29.68 -18.87 -22.18
N THR A 128 29.14 -19.84 -21.44
CA THR A 128 29.63 -20.24 -20.12
C THR A 128 31.02 -20.85 -20.14
N SER A 129 31.54 -21.27 -21.28
CA SER A 129 32.93 -21.71 -21.44
C SER A 129 33.98 -20.60 -21.30
N ARG A 130 33.57 -19.32 -21.31
CA ARG A 130 34.40 -18.16 -20.97
C ARG A 130 34.18 -17.65 -19.52
N GLY A 131 33.47 -18.40 -18.76
CA GLY A 131 32.73 -18.18 -17.55
C GLY A 131 33.33 -17.44 -16.38
N SER A 132 34.64 -17.37 -16.17
CA SER A 132 35.16 -16.79 -14.93
C SER A 132 35.21 -15.25 -14.91
N HIS A 133 35.15 -14.60 -16.06
CA HIS A 133 35.25 -13.14 -16.12
C HIS A 133 33.90 -12.42 -15.95
N PHE A 134 32.78 -13.11 -16.21
CA PHE A 134 31.46 -12.50 -16.15
C PHE A 134 30.84 -12.56 -14.74
N THR A 135 31.15 -13.59 -13.96
CA THR A 135 30.74 -13.73 -12.55
C THR A 135 31.32 -12.64 -11.66
N LEU A 136 32.50 -12.15 -11.95
CA LEU A 136 33.16 -11.08 -11.18
C LEU A 136 32.54 -9.70 -11.40
N ALA A 137 31.80 -9.48 -12.49
CA ALA A 137 31.10 -8.22 -12.73
C ALA A 137 29.84 -8.04 -11.86
N TRP A 138 29.32 -9.12 -11.30
CA TRP A 138 28.15 -9.11 -10.42
C TRP A 138 28.50 -8.56 -9.03
N ASP A 139 29.67 -8.86 -8.53
CA ASP A 139 30.11 -8.47 -7.18
C ASP A 139 30.57 -7.00 -7.07
N SER A 140 30.62 -6.26 -8.19
CA SER A 140 31.30 -4.96 -8.22
C SER A 140 30.40 -3.75 -8.02
N LYS A 141 29.07 -3.88 -8.08
CA LYS A 141 28.15 -2.75 -7.95
C LYS A 141 26.99 -3.11 -7.02
N ILE A 142 26.85 -2.30 -5.97
CA ILE A 142 25.69 -2.39 -5.08
C ILE A 142 24.47 -1.83 -5.83
N ASP A 143 23.49 -2.68 -6.07
CA ASP A 143 22.20 -2.23 -6.57
C ASP A 143 21.37 -1.63 -5.44
N ARG A 144 20.78 -0.49 -5.71
CA ARG A 144 19.92 0.24 -4.78
C ARG A 144 18.53 0.39 -5.37
N ALA A 145 17.80 -0.71 -5.47
CA ALA A 145 16.42 -0.72 -5.93
C ALA A 145 15.54 0.26 -5.14
N SER A 146 15.78 0.41 -3.82
CA SER A 146 15.12 1.39 -2.96
C SER A 146 15.43 2.87 -3.28
N GLN A 147 16.33 3.15 -4.20
CA GLN A 147 16.67 4.51 -4.65
C GLN A 147 16.25 4.79 -6.09
N ASP A 148 15.59 3.84 -6.76
CA ASP A 148 15.13 3.99 -8.14
C ASP A 148 13.75 4.65 -8.20
N PRO A 149 13.63 5.87 -8.78
CA PRO A 149 12.35 6.56 -8.92
C PRO A 149 11.31 5.78 -9.74
N LEU A 150 11.76 4.93 -10.67
CA LEU A 150 10.86 4.09 -11.45
C LEU A 150 10.14 3.06 -10.57
N ILE A 151 10.85 2.44 -9.64
CA ILE A 151 10.24 1.49 -8.69
C ILE A 151 9.19 2.20 -7.84
N LEU A 152 9.50 3.37 -7.30
CA LEU A 152 8.52 4.15 -6.53
C LEU A 152 7.27 4.51 -7.34
N ALA A 153 7.46 4.99 -8.57
CA ALA A 153 6.34 5.38 -9.44
C ALA A 153 5.49 4.17 -9.84
N ALA A 154 6.12 3.02 -10.14
CA ALA A 154 5.43 1.78 -10.47
C ALA A 154 4.63 1.24 -9.27
N VAL A 155 5.22 1.19 -8.07
CA VAL A 155 4.53 0.77 -6.84
C VAL A 155 3.37 1.71 -6.51
N ARG A 156 3.53 3.03 -6.68
CA ARG A 156 2.45 4.01 -6.48
C ARG A 156 1.28 3.79 -7.45
N ALA A 157 1.56 3.58 -8.73
CA ALA A 157 0.53 3.33 -9.73
C ALA A 157 -0.21 2.01 -9.45
N LEU A 158 0.53 0.96 -9.11
CA LEU A 158 -0.03 -0.33 -8.71
C LEU A 158 -0.90 -0.20 -7.46
N ALA A 159 -0.42 0.48 -6.44
CA ALA A 159 -1.14 0.69 -5.18
C ALA A 159 -2.50 1.37 -5.40
N ILE A 160 -2.53 2.49 -6.12
CA ILE A 160 -3.77 3.20 -6.43
C ILE A 160 -4.72 2.29 -7.21
N TRP A 161 -4.20 1.52 -8.18
CA TRP A 161 -5.04 0.63 -8.97
C TRP A 161 -5.63 -0.51 -8.16
N LEU A 162 -4.84 -1.17 -7.30
CA LEU A 162 -5.30 -2.26 -6.44
C LEU A 162 -6.38 -1.82 -5.44
N ARG A 163 -6.36 -0.56 -5.02
CA ARG A 163 -7.41 0.02 -4.17
C ARG A 163 -8.73 0.21 -4.92
N GLU A 164 -8.65 0.65 -6.18
CA GLU A 164 -9.84 1.04 -6.96
C GLU A 164 -10.40 -0.09 -7.84
N ASP A 165 -9.59 -1.07 -8.21
CA ASP A 165 -10.00 -2.18 -9.08
C ASP A 165 -10.00 -3.51 -8.32
N GLU A 166 -11.17 -4.14 -8.23
CA GLU A 166 -11.39 -5.43 -7.58
C GLU A 166 -10.95 -6.63 -8.45
N ASN A 167 -9.85 -6.48 -9.18
CA ASN A 167 -9.30 -7.56 -10.02
C ASN A 167 -8.47 -8.53 -9.18
N ASP A 168 -9.07 -9.65 -8.78
CA ASP A 168 -8.41 -10.68 -7.96
C ASP A 168 -7.15 -11.27 -8.62
N MET A 169 -7.10 -11.37 -9.95
CA MET A 169 -5.92 -11.88 -10.65
C MET A 169 -4.72 -10.94 -10.45
N LEU A 170 -4.93 -9.64 -10.61
CA LEU A 170 -3.86 -8.67 -10.40
C LEU A 170 -3.44 -8.55 -8.93
N ARG A 171 -4.40 -8.68 -8.00
CA ARG A 171 -4.12 -8.76 -6.56
C ARG A 171 -3.28 -9.98 -6.20
N MET A 172 -3.57 -11.16 -6.81
CA MET A 172 -2.76 -12.37 -6.66
C MET A 172 -1.33 -12.20 -7.19
N GLU A 173 -1.19 -11.62 -8.39
CA GLU A 173 0.12 -11.32 -8.95
C GLU A 173 0.92 -10.36 -8.05
N ALA A 174 0.27 -9.32 -7.54
CA ALA A 174 0.87 -8.33 -6.64
C ALA A 174 1.22 -8.92 -5.27
N ALA A 175 0.48 -9.89 -4.75
CA ALA A 175 0.82 -10.60 -3.51
C ALA A 175 2.18 -11.30 -3.59
N GLY A 176 2.62 -11.67 -4.79
CA GLY A 176 3.97 -12.20 -5.02
C GLY A 176 5.10 -11.15 -4.93
N LEU A 177 4.80 -9.89 -4.63
CA LEU A 177 5.78 -8.83 -4.37
C LEU A 177 5.88 -8.48 -2.88
N THR A 178 5.24 -9.22 -1.98
CA THR A 178 5.13 -8.84 -0.56
C THR A 178 6.49 -8.74 0.12
N ASP A 179 7.46 -9.61 -0.20
CA ASP A 179 8.85 -9.54 0.27
C ASP A 179 9.51 -8.20 -0.12
N MET A 180 9.48 -7.87 -1.40
CA MET A 180 9.98 -6.59 -1.92
C MET A 180 9.28 -5.40 -1.24
N LEU A 181 7.95 -5.42 -1.15
CA LEU A 181 7.17 -4.33 -0.55
C LEU A 181 7.56 -4.12 0.92
N MET A 182 7.70 -5.21 1.69
CA MET A 182 8.10 -5.13 3.10
C MET A 182 9.52 -4.62 3.28
N ASP A 183 10.45 -4.98 2.40
CA ASP A 183 11.82 -4.49 2.46
C ASP A 183 11.94 -3.02 2.02
N LEU A 184 11.17 -2.59 1.02
CA LEU A 184 11.06 -1.18 0.66
C LEU A 184 10.46 -0.35 1.80
N TYR A 185 9.48 -0.90 2.52
CA TYR A 185 8.91 -0.26 3.70
C TYR A 185 9.97 -0.07 4.80
N ARG A 186 10.73 -1.12 5.13
CA ARG A 186 11.81 -1.09 6.14
C ARG A 186 12.91 -0.11 5.75
N SER A 187 13.38 -0.18 4.50
CA SER A 187 14.44 0.71 4.01
C SER A 187 14.05 2.19 4.01
N SER A 188 12.75 2.49 3.93
CA SER A 188 12.22 3.85 4.03
C SER A 188 12.27 4.41 5.46
N THR A 189 12.44 3.56 6.48
CA THR A 189 12.58 3.98 7.88
C THR A 189 14.02 4.24 8.29
N GLU A 190 15.01 3.88 7.45
CA GLU A 190 16.42 4.05 7.73
C GLU A 190 16.86 5.52 7.59
N ASP A 191 17.79 5.93 8.44
CA ASP A 191 18.39 7.27 8.35
C ASP A 191 19.10 7.46 7.01
N GLY A 192 18.64 8.45 6.23
CA GLY A 192 19.20 8.78 4.92
C GLY A 192 18.49 8.11 3.73
N ALA A 193 17.34 7.50 3.94
CA ALA A 193 16.46 7.06 2.85
C ALA A 193 16.18 8.23 1.90
N ARG A 194 16.38 8.03 0.59
CA ARG A 194 16.16 9.07 -0.44
C ARG A 194 14.73 9.11 -0.92
N LEU A 195 14.05 7.97 -0.93
CA LEU A 195 12.68 7.80 -1.39
C LEU A 195 11.87 7.19 -0.25
N ASP A 196 10.64 7.65 -0.09
CA ASP A 196 9.70 7.12 0.88
C ASP A 196 8.67 6.22 0.18
N PHE A 197 8.75 4.93 0.46
CA PHE A 197 7.83 3.92 -0.07
C PHE A 197 6.70 3.58 0.91
N ARG A 198 6.70 4.12 2.13
CA ARG A 198 5.78 3.65 3.19
C ARG A 198 4.31 3.74 2.78
N SER A 199 3.83 4.91 2.38
CA SER A 199 2.43 5.07 1.99
C SER A 199 2.04 4.23 0.76
N PRO A 200 2.76 4.28 -0.38
CA PRO A 200 2.38 3.43 -1.52
C PRO A 200 2.49 1.93 -1.24
N VAL A 201 3.40 1.48 -0.38
CA VAL A 201 3.47 0.08 0.04
C VAL A 201 2.25 -0.31 0.86
N LEU A 202 1.85 0.50 1.84
CA LEU A 202 0.66 0.21 2.66
C LEU A 202 -0.60 0.11 1.81
N VAL A 203 -0.78 1.03 0.85
CA VAL A 203 -1.92 0.98 -0.07
C VAL A 203 -1.89 -0.27 -0.97
N ALA A 204 -0.70 -0.69 -1.43
CA ALA A 204 -0.57 -1.94 -2.19
C ALA A 204 -0.88 -3.17 -1.33
N LEU A 205 -0.38 -3.20 -0.09
CA LEU A 205 -0.66 -4.28 0.87
C LEU A 205 -2.13 -4.36 1.26
N GLU A 206 -2.83 -3.23 1.43
CA GLU A 206 -4.28 -3.19 1.64
C GLU A 206 -5.01 -3.96 0.52
N GLY A 207 -4.65 -3.70 -0.74
CA GLY A 207 -5.22 -4.40 -1.89
C GLY A 207 -4.90 -5.89 -1.93
N THR A 208 -3.69 -6.31 -1.57
CA THR A 208 -3.27 -7.71 -1.60
C THR A 208 -3.82 -8.52 -0.42
N THR A 209 -3.85 -7.95 0.80
CA THR A 209 -4.40 -8.62 2.00
C THR A 209 -5.93 -8.78 1.95
N ALA A 210 -6.60 -8.17 0.97
CA ALA A 210 -7.97 -8.52 0.61
C ALA A 210 -8.13 -9.99 0.18
N LEU A 211 -7.05 -10.68 -0.20
CA LEU A 211 -7.01 -12.11 -0.51
C LEU A 211 -6.32 -12.89 0.62
N GLU A 212 -6.72 -14.17 0.80
CA GLU A 212 -6.14 -15.07 1.81
C GLU A 212 -4.63 -15.27 1.59
N ASP A 213 -4.22 -15.53 0.35
CA ASP A 213 -2.81 -15.73 -0.01
C ASP A 213 -1.96 -14.47 0.26
N GLY A 214 -2.53 -13.27 0.06
CA GLY A 214 -1.85 -12.01 0.35
C GLY A 214 -1.66 -11.79 1.85
N ALA A 215 -2.67 -12.10 2.66
CA ALA A 215 -2.56 -12.03 4.12
C ALA A 215 -1.53 -13.06 4.65
N ALA A 216 -1.53 -14.28 4.13
CA ALA A 216 -0.54 -15.30 4.47
C ALA A 216 0.88 -14.84 4.10
N SER A 217 1.07 -14.31 2.88
CA SER A 217 2.36 -13.77 2.43
C SER A 217 2.86 -12.63 3.30
N LEU A 218 1.98 -11.72 3.75
CA LEU A 218 2.34 -10.66 4.69
C LEU A 218 2.90 -11.22 6.01
N LEU A 219 2.28 -12.27 6.54
CA LEU A 219 2.71 -12.93 7.79
C LEU A 219 4.05 -13.67 7.62
N ASP A 220 4.25 -14.34 6.48
CA ASP A 220 5.48 -15.08 6.18
C ASP A 220 6.70 -14.13 6.07
N HIS A 221 6.49 -12.88 5.67
CA HIS A 221 7.55 -11.86 5.56
C HIS A 221 7.64 -10.92 6.77
N ASN A 222 7.14 -11.36 7.95
CA ASN A 222 7.14 -10.61 9.21
C ASN A 222 6.43 -9.24 9.11
N GLY A 223 5.46 -9.10 8.22
CA GLY A 223 4.74 -7.85 8.01
C GLY A 223 3.96 -7.41 9.24
N TRP A 224 3.36 -8.36 9.97
CA TRP A 224 2.66 -8.07 11.23
C TRP A 224 3.56 -7.35 12.23
N GLU A 225 4.73 -7.91 12.52
CA GLU A 225 5.67 -7.38 13.52
C GLU A 225 6.17 -5.98 13.13
N VAL A 226 6.53 -5.79 11.87
CA VAL A 226 7.02 -4.50 11.36
C VAL A 226 5.95 -3.43 11.43
N LEU A 227 4.74 -3.72 10.92
CA LEU A 227 3.65 -2.76 10.87
C LEU A 227 3.11 -2.43 12.26
N THR A 228 2.98 -3.41 13.16
CA THR A 228 2.54 -3.15 14.54
C THR A 228 3.57 -2.39 15.34
N GLN A 229 4.86 -2.60 15.10
CA GLN A 229 5.92 -1.81 15.74
C GLN A 229 5.84 -0.34 15.34
N ASP A 230 5.67 -0.05 14.05
CA ASP A 230 5.50 1.35 13.56
C ASP A 230 4.19 1.95 14.08
N LEU A 231 3.07 1.22 14.04
CA LEU A 231 1.78 1.65 14.58
C LEU A 231 1.88 2.08 16.04
N LEU A 232 2.52 1.27 16.88
CA LEU A 232 2.70 1.56 18.30
C LEU A 232 3.70 2.70 18.54
N ALA A 233 4.67 2.91 17.67
CA ALA A 233 5.55 4.07 17.72
C ALA A 233 4.78 5.35 17.42
N ILE A 234 3.94 5.37 16.38
CA ILE A 234 3.05 6.49 16.03
C ILE A 234 2.09 6.79 17.19
N LEU A 235 1.47 5.77 17.78
CA LEU A 235 0.53 5.95 18.88
C LEU A 235 1.20 6.61 20.11
N ARG A 236 2.44 6.24 20.41
CA ARG A 236 3.20 6.86 21.52
C ARG A 236 3.63 8.29 21.19
N SER A 237 4.01 8.57 19.96
CA SER A 237 4.38 9.92 19.52
C SER A 237 3.17 10.84 19.44
N SER A 238 1.96 10.31 19.25
CA SER A 238 0.71 11.08 19.20
C SER A 238 0.38 11.85 20.48
N SER A 239 1.06 11.55 21.59
CA SER A 239 1.01 12.34 22.82
C SER A 239 1.82 13.64 22.76
N SER A 240 2.73 13.82 21.79
CA SER A 240 3.51 15.03 21.56
C SER A 240 3.26 15.50 20.13
N ALA A 241 2.47 16.54 19.89
CA ALA A 241 2.25 17.23 18.59
C ALA A 241 2.61 16.37 17.34
N SER A 242 1.92 15.25 17.15
CA SER A 242 2.16 14.34 16.02
C SER A 242 1.93 15.02 14.69
N SER A 243 2.78 14.71 13.73
CA SER A 243 2.55 15.05 12.33
C SER A 243 1.25 14.38 11.85
N GLU A 244 0.41 15.10 11.14
CA GLU A 244 -0.80 14.56 10.49
C GLU A 244 -0.44 13.44 9.52
N ASP A 245 0.74 13.51 8.89
CA ASP A 245 1.26 12.47 8.00
C ASP A 245 1.54 11.14 8.71
N GLU A 246 2.00 11.19 9.97
CA GLU A 246 2.20 9.97 10.77
C GLU A 246 0.86 9.33 11.15
N ALA A 247 -0.13 10.15 11.52
CA ALA A 247 -1.47 9.65 11.82
C ALA A 247 -2.12 9.03 10.58
N ALA A 248 -2.02 9.69 9.42
CA ALA A 248 -2.51 9.15 8.15
C ALA A 248 -1.85 7.80 7.82
N ARG A 249 -0.53 7.68 8.00
CA ARG A 249 0.19 6.41 7.85
C ARG A 249 -0.30 5.35 8.84
N GLY A 250 -0.58 5.73 10.08
CA GLY A 250 -1.14 4.83 11.08
C GLY A 250 -2.49 4.27 10.68
N ILE A 251 -3.37 5.07 10.08
CA ILE A 251 -4.65 4.61 9.52
C ILE A 251 -4.43 3.59 8.40
N GLU A 252 -3.49 3.87 7.49
CA GLU A 252 -3.16 2.92 6.40
C GLU A 252 -2.60 1.60 6.94
N ILE A 253 -1.79 1.62 8.01
CA ILE A 253 -1.32 0.40 8.68
C ILE A 253 -2.50 -0.41 9.22
N VAL A 254 -3.45 0.23 9.91
CA VAL A 254 -4.63 -0.45 10.45
C VAL A 254 -5.47 -1.10 9.34
N ARG A 255 -5.63 -0.43 8.19
CA ARG A 255 -6.34 -0.97 7.01
C ARG A 255 -5.70 -2.25 6.45
N VAL A 256 -4.40 -2.43 6.61
CA VAL A 256 -3.69 -3.68 6.25
C VAL A 256 -3.88 -4.74 7.33
N LEU A 257 -3.82 -4.35 8.61
CA LEU A 257 -3.82 -5.30 9.71
C LEU A 257 -5.20 -5.89 10.02
N ILE A 258 -6.29 -5.12 9.91
CA ILE A 258 -7.66 -5.63 10.21
C ILE A 258 -8.03 -6.81 9.30
N PRO A 259 -7.93 -6.72 7.95
CA PRO A 259 -8.22 -7.87 7.08
C PRO A 259 -7.33 -9.09 7.37
N THR A 260 -6.09 -8.86 7.79
CA THR A 260 -5.16 -9.93 8.18
C THR A 260 -5.65 -10.65 9.44
N VAL A 261 -6.14 -9.90 10.45
CA VAL A 261 -6.72 -10.48 11.68
C VAL A 261 -7.98 -11.28 11.37
N GLU A 262 -8.88 -10.74 10.56
CA GLU A 262 -10.16 -11.36 10.23
C GLU A 262 -10.03 -12.70 9.48
N ARG A 263 -8.92 -12.88 8.74
CA ARG A 263 -8.65 -14.10 7.97
C ARG A 263 -7.93 -15.17 8.77
N GLU A 264 -7.27 -14.80 9.85
CA GLU A 264 -6.54 -15.76 10.67
C GLU A 264 -7.50 -16.57 11.54
N SER A 265 -7.16 -17.82 11.82
CA SER A 265 -7.96 -18.68 12.67
C SER A 265 -8.06 -18.12 14.09
N PRO A 266 -9.26 -18.10 14.72
CA PRO A 266 -9.45 -17.52 16.03
C PRO A 266 -8.48 -18.07 17.08
N GLY A 267 -7.73 -17.17 17.74
CA GLY A 267 -6.81 -17.49 18.83
C GLY A 267 -5.50 -18.16 18.40
N SER A 268 -5.20 -18.25 17.09
CA SER A 268 -3.97 -18.86 16.58
C SER A 268 -2.71 -18.05 16.92
N ARG A 269 -2.84 -16.74 17.09
CA ARG A 269 -1.73 -15.80 17.26
C ARG A 269 -1.76 -15.07 18.59
N GLU A 270 -1.44 -15.77 19.70
CA GLU A 270 -1.42 -15.15 21.04
C GLU A 270 -0.46 -13.94 21.13
N ALA A 271 0.63 -13.94 20.38
CA ALA A 271 1.59 -12.83 20.33
C ALA A 271 0.96 -11.49 19.90
N TRP A 272 -0.10 -11.52 19.08
CA TRP A 272 -0.79 -10.30 18.62
C TRP A 272 -1.50 -9.55 19.76
N MET A 273 -1.82 -10.25 20.84
CA MET A 273 -2.43 -9.63 22.03
C MET A 273 -1.50 -8.62 22.72
N ALA A 274 -0.22 -8.57 22.36
CA ALA A 274 0.69 -7.51 22.81
C ALA A 274 0.22 -6.12 22.37
N VAL A 275 -0.42 -6.01 21.20
CA VAL A 275 -1.04 -4.76 20.72
C VAL A 275 -2.15 -4.31 21.64
N VAL A 276 -3.04 -5.22 22.02
CA VAL A 276 -4.15 -4.94 22.97
C VAL A 276 -3.61 -4.42 24.31
N THR A 277 -2.54 -5.05 24.83
CA THR A 277 -1.91 -4.62 26.08
C THR A 277 -1.26 -3.23 25.93
N ALA A 278 -0.60 -2.97 24.81
CA ALA A 278 0.06 -1.69 24.57
C ALA A 278 -0.97 -0.54 24.43
N VAL A 279 -2.08 -0.79 23.72
CA VAL A 279 -3.16 0.20 23.57
C VAL A 279 -3.89 0.41 24.91
N ALA A 280 -4.13 -0.65 25.69
CA ALA A 280 -4.74 -0.53 27.01
C ALA A 280 -3.90 0.29 28.01
N ALA A 281 -2.61 0.42 27.77
CA ALA A 281 -1.68 1.23 28.58
C ALA A 281 -1.46 2.64 28.00
N TRP A 282 -2.11 3.01 26.90
CA TRP A 282 -1.97 4.31 26.29
C TRP A 282 -2.86 5.34 26.96
N ASP A 283 -2.32 6.54 27.20
CA ASP A 283 -3.03 7.68 27.76
C ASP A 283 -3.52 8.61 26.66
N VAL A 284 -4.80 8.94 26.65
CA VAL A 284 -5.39 9.90 25.71
C VAL A 284 -4.88 11.30 26.02
N PRO A 285 -4.19 11.99 25.09
CA PRO A 285 -3.67 13.33 25.32
C PRO A 285 -4.79 14.34 25.61
N ASP A 286 -4.63 15.21 26.61
CA ASP A 286 -5.64 16.23 26.98
C ASP A 286 -5.81 17.32 25.92
N ALA A 287 -4.76 17.59 25.13
CA ALA A 287 -4.75 18.64 24.11
C ALA A 287 -5.75 18.36 22.98
N GLU A 288 -6.27 19.43 22.39
CA GLU A 288 -7.03 19.36 21.14
C GLU A 288 -6.13 18.79 20.02
N GLN A 289 -6.67 17.86 19.23
CA GLN A 289 -5.93 17.16 18.19
C GLN A 289 -6.57 17.40 16.82
N PRO A 290 -5.77 17.35 15.73
CA PRO A 290 -6.29 17.37 14.37
C PRO A 290 -7.26 16.20 14.12
N PRO A 291 -8.27 16.38 13.25
CA PRO A 291 -9.24 15.32 12.95
C PRO A 291 -8.62 13.99 12.51
N VAL A 292 -7.57 14.02 11.69
CA VAL A 292 -6.87 12.82 11.22
C VAL A 292 -6.21 12.05 12.37
N VAL A 293 -5.76 12.74 13.43
CA VAL A 293 -5.20 12.07 14.61
C VAL A 293 -6.31 11.38 15.41
N CYS A 294 -7.48 12.01 15.52
CA CYS A 294 -8.65 11.37 16.13
C CYS A 294 -9.10 10.14 15.32
N GLU A 295 -9.16 10.24 14.00
CA GLU A 295 -9.44 9.12 13.10
C GLU A 295 -8.45 7.97 13.31
N PHE A 296 -7.15 8.26 13.39
CA PHE A 296 -6.12 7.27 13.67
C PHE A 296 -6.34 6.55 15.01
N GLN A 297 -6.67 7.30 16.08
CA GLN A 297 -6.92 6.74 17.40
C GLN A 297 -8.14 5.82 17.38
N VAL A 298 -9.21 6.19 16.70
CA VAL A 298 -10.40 5.35 16.49
C VAL A 298 -10.03 4.08 15.70
N ALA A 299 -9.26 4.21 14.63
CA ALA A 299 -8.79 3.06 13.83
C ALA A 299 -7.99 2.06 14.68
N VAL A 300 -7.11 2.54 15.58
CA VAL A 300 -6.38 1.66 16.50
C VAL A 300 -7.32 0.91 17.43
N LEU A 301 -8.40 1.55 17.91
CA LEU A 301 -9.40 0.89 18.75
C LEU A 301 -10.21 -0.15 17.95
N GLN A 302 -10.50 0.10 16.69
CA GLN A 302 -11.12 -0.89 15.80
C GLN A 302 -10.21 -2.12 15.61
N LEU A 303 -8.89 -1.93 15.44
CA LEU A 303 -7.94 -3.06 15.39
C LEU A 303 -7.94 -3.87 16.68
N VAL A 304 -7.96 -3.20 17.85
CA VAL A 304 -8.06 -3.90 19.16
C VAL A 304 -9.35 -4.69 19.25
N THR A 305 -10.46 -4.14 18.77
CA THR A 305 -11.76 -4.82 18.75
C THR A 305 -11.71 -6.06 17.86
N ALA A 306 -11.20 -5.95 16.64
CA ALA A 306 -11.03 -7.08 15.72
C ALA A 306 -10.14 -8.19 16.33
N LEU A 307 -9.05 -7.83 17.00
CA LEU A 307 -8.19 -8.77 17.71
C LEU A 307 -8.94 -9.51 18.85
N MET A 308 -9.77 -8.78 19.60
CA MET A 308 -10.54 -9.37 20.71
C MET A 308 -11.68 -10.26 20.21
N GLU A 309 -12.35 -9.89 19.12
CA GLU A 309 -13.38 -10.72 18.49
C GLU A 309 -12.79 -12.00 17.92
N ASN A 310 -11.60 -11.93 17.32
CA ASN A 310 -10.92 -13.10 16.75
C ASN A 310 -10.14 -13.92 17.79
N THR A 311 -10.59 -13.95 19.07
CA THR A 311 -9.99 -14.76 20.13
C THR A 311 -10.98 -15.72 20.78
N HIS A 312 -10.45 -16.77 21.41
CA HIS A 312 -11.28 -17.68 22.21
C HIS A 312 -11.77 -17.03 23.51
N SER A 313 -12.92 -17.45 24.01
CA SER A 313 -13.50 -16.96 25.26
C SER A 313 -12.55 -17.06 26.49
N GLY A 314 -11.64 -18.03 26.50
CA GLY A 314 -10.59 -18.14 27.51
C GLY A 314 -9.56 -17.01 27.44
N MET A 315 -9.19 -16.59 26.26
CA MET A 315 -8.31 -15.47 26.02
C MET A 315 -9.01 -14.15 26.38
N GLN A 316 -10.26 -13.96 25.97
CA GLN A 316 -11.08 -12.79 26.30
C GLN A 316 -11.14 -12.58 27.83
N ARG A 317 -11.37 -13.65 28.61
CA ARG A 317 -11.35 -13.60 30.08
C ARG A 317 -9.98 -13.20 30.65
N ARG A 318 -8.90 -13.64 30.04
CA ARG A 318 -7.54 -13.26 30.46
C ARG A 318 -7.27 -11.78 30.25
N TYR A 319 -7.83 -11.18 29.20
CA TYR A 319 -7.66 -9.78 28.83
C TYR A 319 -8.79 -8.86 29.31
N VAL A 320 -9.67 -9.32 30.21
CA VAL A 320 -10.81 -8.53 30.69
C VAL A 320 -10.41 -7.16 31.27
N HIS A 321 -9.26 -7.08 31.93
CA HIS A 321 -8.74 -5.81 32.46
C HIS A 321 -8.28 -4.87 31.35
N SER A 322 -7.64 -5.41 30.30
CA SER A 322 -7.27 -4.63 29.13
C SER A 322 -8.50 -4.13 28.38
N ILE A 323 -9.53 -4.96 28.20
CA ILE A 323 -10.82 -4.54 27.63
C ILE A 323 -11.42 -3.39 28.44
N SER A 324 -11.40 -3.50 29.79
CA SER A 324 -11.94 -2.44 30.67
C SER A 324 -11.15 -1.13 30.54
N ALA A 325 -9.81 -1.20 30.38
CA ALA A 325 -8.97 -0.02 30.15
C ALA A 325 -9.24 0.61 28.78
N VAL A 326 -9.37 -0.22 27.74
CA VAL A 326 -9.71 0.25 26.38
C VAL A 326 -11.09 0.92 26.36
N LEU A 327 -12.10 0.38 27.05
CA LEU A 327 -13.40 1.02 27.20
C LEU A 327 -13.29 2.40 27.86
N GLY A 328 -12.43 2.57 28.87
CA GLY A 328 -12.15 3.88 29.46
C GLY A 328 -11.49 4.85 28.48
N ILE A 329 -10.65 4.36 27.54
CA ILE A 329 -10.08 5.14 26.46
C ILE A 329 -11.18 5.57 25.46
N VAL A 330 -12.09 4.65 25.11
CA VAL A 330 -13.25 4.93 24.23
C VAL A 330 -14.11 6.06 24.81
N GLU A 331 -14.44 6.02 26.11
CA GLU A 331 -15.21 7.06 26.79
C GLU A 331 -14.50 8.43 26.71
N GLN A 332 -13.18 8.47 26.94
CA GLN A 332 -12.39 9.70 26.86
C GLN A 332 -12.34 10.28 25.43
N LEU A 333 -12.21 9.42 24.41
CA LEU A 333 -12.22 9.84 23.00
C LEU A 333 -13.62 10.28 22.58
N MET A 334 -14.67 9.62 23.02
CA MET A 334 -16.05 10.00 22.73
C MET A 334 -16.32 11.45 23.20
N ASP A 335 -15.90 11.80 24.43
CA ASP A 335 -16.04 13.16 24.97
C ASP A 335 -15.34 14.24 24.11
N LYS A 336 -14.29 13.84 23.38
CA LYS A 336 -13.55 14.74 22.48
C LYS A 336 -14.21 14.84 21.11
N ILE A 337 -14.60 13.71 20.51
CA ILE A 337 -15.16 13.63 19.17
C ILE A 337 -16.53 14.30 19.09
N VAL A 338 -17.35 14.16 20.11
CA VAL A 338 -18.63 14.89 20.23
C VAL A 338 -18.43 16.41 20.14
N LYS A 339 -17.32 16.95 20.63
CA LYS A 339 -17.00 18.39 20.52
C LYS A 339 -16.59 18.79 19.11
N ILE A 340 -16.04 17.88 18.33
CA ILE A 340 -15.63 18.10 16.92
C ILE A 340 -16.84 17.96 15.97
N HIS A 341 -17.93 17.34 16.41
CA HIS A 341 -19.17 17.10 15.64
C HIS A 341 -18.92 16.21 14.41
N ASP A 342 -18.11 15.14 14.55
CA ASP A 342 -17.88 14.14 13.52
C ASP A 342 -18.74 12.90 13.80
N GLU A 343 -19.92 12.84 13.14
CA GLU A 343 -20.89 11.75 13.33
C GLU A 343 -20.31 10.38 12.92
N ALA A 344 -19.45 10.32 11.90
CA ALA A 344 -18.89 9.06 11.43
C ALA A 344 -17.92 8.44 12.46
N LEU A 345 -17.09 9.26 13.08
CA LEU A 345 -16.19 8.83 14.15
C LEU A 345 -16.97 8.48 15.43
N GLU A 346 -18.05 9.21 15.75
CA GLU A 346 -18.93 8.86 16.89
C GLU A 346 -19.57 7.49 16.69
N ASP A 347 -20.10 7.20 15.50
CA ASP A 347 -20.71 5.92 15.20
C ASP A 347 -19.69 4.79 15.27
N SER A 348 -18.48 4.99 14.71
CA SER A 348 -17.38 4.03 14.82
C SER A 348 -16.99 3.71 16.27
N LEU A 349 -16.93 4.72 17.15
CA LEU A 349 -16.65 4.51 18.56
C LEU A 349 -17.78 3.79 19.30
N ARG A 350 -19.06 4.08 18.98
CA ARG A 350 -20.21 3.35 19.54
C ARG A 350 -20.17 1.86 19.17
N ASP A 351 -19.78 1.54 17.93
CA ASP A 351 -19.60 0.15 17.50
C ASP A 351 -18.50 -0.55 18.29
N VAL A 352 -17.34 0.10 18.48
CA VAL A 352 -16.25 -0.39 19.31
C VAL A 352 -16.71 -0.62 20.75
N GLU A 353 -17.39 0.37 21.37
CA GLU A 353 -17.92 0.28 22.73
C GLU A 353 -18.90 -0.88 22.89
N SER A 354 -19.85 -0.99 21.96
CA SER A 354 -20.87 -2.05 21.96
C SER A 354 -20.24 -3.44 21.88
N THR A 355 -19.29 -3.62 20.96
CA THR A 355 -18.62 -4.90 20.75
C THR A 355 -17.76 -5.29 21.93
N LEU A 356 -16.89 -4.41 22.43
CA LEU A 356 -16.02 -4.69 23.58
C LEU A 356 -16.81 -4.91 24.88
N SER A 357 -17.94 -4.21 25.06
CA SER A 357 -18.84 -4.43 26.20
C SER A 357 -19.48 -5.81 26.16
N GLY A 358 -19.80 -6.31 24.96
CA GLY A 358 -20.34 -7.65 24.76
C GLY A 358 -19.33 -8.79 25.04
N LEU A 359 -18.03 -8.49 24.95
CA LEU A 359 -16.93 -9.44 25.23
C LEU A 359 -16.49 -9.47 26.69
N ARG A 360 -16.97 -8.56 27.51
CA ARG A 360 -16.67 -8.43 28.95
C ARG A 360 -17.58 -9.34 29.78
#